data_8c5b0891c074ea4f214702068e00df0e
#
_entry.id   8c5b0891c074ea4f214702068e00df0e
#
_cell.length_a   1.000
_cell.length_b   1.000
_cell.length_c   1.000
_cell.angle_alpha   90.00
_cell.angle_beta   90.00
_cell.angle_gamma   90.00
#
_symmetry.space_group_name_H-M   'P 1'
#
loop_
_entity.id
_entity.type
_entity.pdbx_description
1 polymer ?
#
loop_
_entity_poly.entity_id
_entity_poly.type
_entity_poly.pdbx_seq_one_letter_code
_entity_poly.pdbx_strand_id
1 'polypeptide(L)'
;MVGLGIMGAPIVQRLCDKGYDLTVWNLEPDYYDRVKDSGAQWAASPAEVWTASDIVLVCVLGDDAIENVCLGKSGFASAGKAAKLLIDLSTTSPEATLKLASRLKDETGARWLDAPISGGPKPARDGELTVMVGGDSAVFKEAEPLLRKIGQNVTHMGDLGFGQKTKIINQAIVGANYILMAEMLATCRAAGIDPDLLPVCLKGGLADSAILQRIYTQMSAEDFDPPRSYVRQVNKDLKSVTHFVDDLGLDLPLMDVAIRQYHRYADAGNEMEDGASVSRLYQTTDAPK
;
A
#
# COMPACT_ATOMS: atom_id res chain seq x y z
N MET A 1 6.89 5.99 -14.43
CA MET A 1 6.09 5.32 -13.37
C MET A 1 5.41 4.08 -13.93
N VAL A 2 5.48 2.97 -13.24
CA VAL A 2 4.83 1.71 -13.61
C VAL A 2 3.77 1.35 -12.57
N GLY A 3 2.53 1.06 -13.04
CA GLY A 3 1.36 0.81 -12.20
C GLY A 3 0.49 2.06 -12.02
N LEU A 4 -0.73 2.01 -12.58
CA LEU A 4 -1.74 3.08 -12.54
C LEU A 4 -3.01 2.63 -11.78
N GLY A 5 -2.82 1.76 -10.78
CA GLY A 5 -3.88 1.32 -9.89
C GLY A 5 -4.40 2.44 -8.99
N ILE A 6 -5.16 2.04 -7.94
CA ILE A 6 -5.77 2.97 -6.97
C ILE A 6 -4.74 3.93 -6.34
N MET A 7 -3.51 3.45 -6.11
CA MET A 7 -2.43 4.26 -5.53
C MET A 7 -1.55 4.94 -6.57
N GLY A 8 -1.23 4.25 -7.67
CA GLY A 8 -0.31 4.78 -8.68
C GLY A 8 -0.85 5.98 -9.46
N ALA A 9 -2.12 5.94 -9.86
CA ALA A 9 -2.72 7.04 -10.62
C ALA A 9 -2.71 8.39 -9.85
N PRO A 10 -3.15 8.48 -8.56
CA PRO A 10 -3.06 9.73 -7.81
C PRO A 10 -1.61 10.19 -7.57
N ILE A 11 -0.62 9.27 -7.47
CA ILE A 11 0.80 9.64 -7.38
C ILE A 11 1.26 10.28 -8.68
N VAL A 12 0.91 9.70 -9.84
CA VAL A 12 1.21 10.30 -11.16
C VAL A 12 0.64 11.70 -11.27
N GLN A 13 -0.65 11.86 -10.98
CA GLN A 13 -1.31 13.18 -11.00
C GLN A 13 -0.60 14.18 -10.08
N ARG A 14 -0.26 13.74 -8.86
CA ARG A 14 0.48 14.59 -7.90
C ARG A 14 1.83 15.04 -8.42
N LEU A 15 2.62 14.13 -8.99
CA LEU A 15 3.94 14.45 -9.51
C LEU A 15 3.87 15.35 -10.75
N CYS A 16 2.93 15.13 -11.66
CA CYS A 16 2.69 16.03 -12.79
C CYS A 16 2.33 17.45 -12.31
N ASP A 17 1.44 17.58 -11.30
CA ASP A 17 1.09 18.88 -10.69
C ASP A 17 2.30 19.56 -10.03
N LYS A 18 3.33 18.80 -9.66
CA LYS A 18 4.60 19.32 -9.13
C LYS A 18 5.65 19.62 -10.20
N GLY A 19 5.29 19.50 -11.48
CA GLY A 19 6.12 19.85 -12.62
C GLY A 19 7.11 18.76 -13.06
N TYR A 20 6.86 17.48 -12.67
CA TYR A 20 7.66 16.37 -13.16
C TYR A 20 7.13 15.87 -14.50
N ASP A 21 8.02 15.60 -15.45
CA ASP A 21 7.70 14.91 -16.70
C ASP A 21 7.61 13.40 -16.42
N LEU A 22 6.47 12.78 -16.67
CA LEU A 22 6.24 11.38 -16.37
C LEU A 22 5.96 10.57 -17.62
N THR A 23 6.72 9.48 -17.78
CA THR A 23 6.40 8.38 -18.69
C THR A 23 5.77 7.27 -17.85
N VAL A 24 4.59 6.76 -18.27
CA VAL A 24 3.78 5.82 -17.51
C VAL A 24 3.45 4.56 -18.29
N TRP A 25 3.29 3.46 -17.56
CA TRP A 25 2.82 2.19 -18.11
C TRP A 25 1.98 1.43 -17.07
N ASN A 26 1.01 0.68 -17.57
CA ASN A 26 0.22 -0.27 -16.79
C ASN A 26 -0.07 -1.53 -17.63
N LEU A 27 -0.27 -2.66 -16.96
CA LEU A 27 -0.59 -3.93 -17.64
C LEU A 27 -1.90 -3.82 -18.41
N GLU A 28 -2.91 -3.18 -17.82
CA GLU A 28 -4.18 -2.84 -18.45
C GLU A 28 -4.10 -1.44 -19.06
N PRO A 29 -4.09 -1.31 -20.40
CA PRO A 29 -3.92 0.00 -21.06
C PRO A 29 -5.02 1.03 -20.72
N ASP A 30 -6.24 0.56 -20.47
CA ASP A 30 -7.40 1.42 -20.14
C ASP A 30 -7.17 2.22 -18.84
N TYR A 31 -6.21 1.81 -17.98
CA TYR A 31 -5.87 2.57 -16.78
C TYR A 31 -5.16 3.88 -17.08
N TYR A 32 -4.64 4.05 -18.30
CA TYR A 32 -4.09 5.35 -18.74
C TYR A 32 -5.14 6.47 -18.70
N ASP A 33 -6.42 6.16 -18.92
CA ASP A 33 -7.52 7.14 -18.83
C ASP A 33 -7.57 7.85 -17.47
N ARG A 34 -7.04 7.24 -16.41
CA ARG A 34 -6.96 7.84 -15.08
C ARG A 34 -5.98 9.00 -14.97
N VAL A 35 -5.03 9.09 -15.90
CA VAL A 35 -3.91 10.05 -15.83
C VAL A 35 -3.66 10.80 -17.14
N LYS A 36 -4.36 10.50 -18.23
CA LYS A 36 -4.14 11.13 -19.56
C LYS A 36 -4.19 12.65 -19.54
N ASP A 37 -5.08 13.22 -18.71
CA ASP A 37 -5.26 14.66 -18.60
C ASP A 37 -4.21 15.34 -17.69
N SER A 38 -3.32 14.57 -17.06
CA SER A 38 -2.25 15.09 -16.21
C SER A 38 -0.98 15.52 -16.97
N GLY A 39 -0.90 15.20 -18.27
CA GLY A 39 0.28 15.42 -19.10
C GLY A 39 1.27 14.25 -19.10
N ALA A 40 1.00 13.16 -18.35
CA ALA A 40 1.84 11.95 -18.37
C ALA A 40 1.81 11.27 -19.75
N GLN A 41 2.95 10.77 -20.22
CA GLN A 41 3.09 10.13 -21.52
C GLN A 41 3.00 8.61 -21.38
N TRP A 42 2.24 7.95 -22.24
CA TRP A 42 2.13 6.50 -22.27
C TRP A 42 3.33 5.84 -22.93
N ALA A 43 3.88 4.81 -22.33
CA ALA A 43 4.85 3.89 -22.88
C ALA A 43 4.21 2.55 -23.25
N ALA A 44 4.73 1.85 -24.25
CA ALA A 44 4.20 0.55 -24.67
C ALA A 44 4.67 -0.62 -23.79
N SER A 45 5.71 -0.41 -22.97
CA SER A 45 6.26 -1.45 -22.08
C SER A 45 6.99 -0.87 -20.87
N PRO A 46 7.23 -1.68 -19.81
CA PRO A 46 8.13 -1.29 -18.72
C PRO A 46 9.54 -0.92 -19.22
N ALA A 47 10.07 -1.64 -20.22
CA ALA A 47 11.38 -1.35 -20.81
C ALA A 47 11.46 0.07 -21.43
N GLU A 48 10.38 0.55 -22.04
CA GLU A 48 10.31 1.92 -22.57
C GLU A 48 10.27 2.94 -21.42
N VAL A 49 9.51 2.67 -20.34
CA VAL A 49 9.54 3.53 -19.14
C VAL A 49 10.96 3.59 -18.57
N TRP A 50 11.65 2.45 -18.50
CA TRP A 50 13.03 2.37 -18.00
C TRP A 50 13.97 3.23 -18.86
N THR A 51 13.87 3.11 -20.18
CA THR A 51 14.74 3.85 -21.12
C THR A 51 14.50 5.36 -21.04
N ALA A 52 13.26 5.78 -20.94
CA ALA A 52 12.85 7.19 -20.96
C ALA A 52 13.05 7.94 -19.64
N SER A 53 13.37 7.25 -18.53
CA SER A 53 13.36 7.85 -17.19
C SER A 53 14.74 7.81 -16.55
N ASP A 54 15.07 8.79 -15.69
CA ASP A 54 16.23 8.77 -14.81
C ASP A 54 15.95 8.00 -13.52
N ILE A 55 14.74 8.17 -12.95
CA ILE A 55 14.23 7.48 -11.78
C ILE A 55 12.91 6.78 -12.17
N VAL A 56 12.79 5.51 -11.83
CA VAL A 56 11.57 4.74 -12.09
C VAL A 56 10.87 4.44 -10.76
N LEU A 57 9.62 4.86 -10.67
CA LEU A 57 8.72 4.49 -9.57
C LEU A 57 7.86 3.30 -10.00
N VAL A 58 7.71 2.30 -9.13
CA VAL A 58 6.83 1.15 -9.37
C VAL A 58 5.81 1.06 -8.25
N CYS A 59 4.54 0.80 -8.59
CA CYS A 59 3.46 0.58 -7.63
C CYS A 59 2.50 -0.48 -8.17
N VAL A 60 2.82 -1.74 -7.93
CA VAL A 60 2.11 -2.92 -8.45
C VAL A 60 1.69 -3.87 -7.35
N LEU A 61 0.94 -4.93 -7.68
CA LEU A 61 0.33 -5.81 -6.71
C LEU A 61 1.20 -7.06 -6.43
N GLY A 62 2.19 -6.93 -5.53
CA GLY A 62 2.94 -8.06 -4.97
C GLY A 62 4.11 -8.55 -5.81
N ASP A 63 4.69 -9.67 -5.38
CA ASP A 63 5.99 -10.19 -5.82
C ASP A 63 6.02 -10.58 -7.30
N ASP A 64 5.02 -11.31 -7.77
CA ASP A 64 4.96 -11.74 -9.18
C ASP A 64 4.86 -10.56 -10.15
N ALA A 65 4.11 -9.52 -9.76
CA ALA A 65 3.93 -8.35 -10.61
C ALA A 65 5.23 -7.55 -10.72
N ILE A 66 5.96 -7.32 -9.61
CA ILE A 66 7.24 -6.63 -9.65
C ILE A 66 8.31 -7.45 -10.37
N GLU A 67 8.33 -8.79 -10.19
CA GLU A 67 9.26 -9.66 -10.94
C GLU A 67 9.01 -9.54 -12.45
N ASN A 68 7.76 -9.59 -12.88
CA ASN A 68 7.41 -9.46 -14.30
C ASN A 68 7.78 -8.08 -14.86
N VAL A 69 7.57 -7.01 -14.11
CA VAL A 69 7.94 -5.64 -14.51
C VAL A 69 9.47 -5.49 -14.61
N CYS A 70 10.22 -6.09 -13.71
CA CYS A 70 11.68 -6.00 -13.72
C CYS A 70 12.33 -6.93 -14.75
N LEU A 71 11.92 -8.20 -14.79
CA LEU A 71 12.64 -9.30 -15.44
C LEU A 71 11.83 -10.02 -16.53
N GLY A 72 10.57 -9.62 -16.73
CA GLY A 72 9.72 -10.16 -17.81
C GLY A 72 10.26 -9.85 -19.20
N LYS A 73 9.67 -10.47 -20.23
CA LYS A 73 10.12 -10.36 -21.62
C LYS A 73 10.27 -8.91 -22.13
N SER A 74 9.40 -8.01 -21.66
CA SER A 74 9.44 -6.55 -21.96
C SER A 74 9.68 -5.75 -20.68
N GLY A 75 10.32 -6.35 -19.67
CA GLY A 75 10.65 -5.73 -18.39
C GLY A 75 11.89 -4.83 -18.47
N PHE A 76 12.24 -4.21 -17.36
CA PHE A 76 13.36 -3.27 -17.26
C PHE A 76 14.68 -3.88 -17.75
N ALA A 77 14.97 -5.13 -17.39
CA ALA A 77 16.18 -5.83 -17.78
C ALA A 77 16.35 -5.94 -19.31
N SER A 78 15.24 -6.06 -20.05
CA SER A 78 15.28 -6.16 -21.50
C SER A 78 15.74 -4.87 -22.21
N ALA A 79 15.74 -3.73 -21.51
CA ALA A 79 16.25 -2.45 -22.02
C ALA A 79 17.79 -2.35 -22.01
N GLY A 80 18.47 -3.31 -21.39
CA GLY A 80 19.94 -3.36 -21.31
C GLY A 80 20.53 -2.55 -20.16
N LYS A 81 21.86 -2.39 -20.18
CA LYS A 81 22.59 -1.74 -19.08
C LYS A 81 22.29 -0.25 -19.03
N ALA A 82 21.71 0.18 -17.91
CA ALA A 82 21.49 1.58 -17.57
C ALA A 82 21.37 1.68 -16.04
N ALA A 83 22.36 2.28 -15.37
CA ALA A 83 22.43 2.40 -13.91
C ALA A 83 21.37 3.42 -13.39
N LYS A 84 20.10 3.10 -13.54
CA LYS A 84 18.96 3.92 -13.10
C LYS A 84 18.66 3.68 -11.63
N LEU A 85 17.88 4.57 -11.02
CA LEU A 85 17.31 4.36 -9.69
C LEU A 85 15.89 3.83 -9.82
N LEU A 86 15.65 2.64 -9.24
CA LEU A 86 14.32 2.09 -9.03
C LEU A 86 13.85 2.39 -7.61
N ILE A 87 12.66 2.93 -7.47
CA ILE A 87 11.97 3.13 -6.19
C ILE A 87 10.69 2.29 -6.23
N ASP A 88 10.66 1.22 -5.44
CA ASP A 88 9.52 0.31 -5.36
C ASP A 88 8.57 0.76 -4.25
N LEU A 89 7.44 1.31 -4.64
CA LEU A 89 6.35 1.72 -3.75
C LEU A 89 5.36 0.58 -3.43
N SER A 90 5.58 -0.58 -4.02
CA SER A 90 4.71 -1.76 -3.86
C SER A 90 4.88 -2.36 -2.46
N THR A 91 3.91 -3.16 -2.03
CA THR A 91 4.05 -4.05 -0.87
C THR A 91 4.43 -5.44 -1.36
N THR A 92 5.67 -5.82 -1.12
CA THR A 92 6.30 -7.07 -1.55
C THR A 92 6.95 -7.76 -0.34
N SER A 93 7.36 -9.04 -0.50
CA SER A 93 8.14 -9.69 0.54
C SER A 93 9.57 -9.12 0.58
N PRO A 94 10.19 -9.01 1.78
CA PRO A 94 11.60 -8.60 1.91
C PRO A 94 12.54 -9.50 1.08
N GLU A 95 12.26 -10.80 1.03
CA GLU A 95 13.04 -11.81 0.30
C GLU A 95 12.96 -11.56 -1.21
N ALA A 96 11.76 -11.34 -1.75
CA ALA A 96 11.58 -11.01 -3.17
C ALA A 96 12.31 -9.70 -3.51
N THR A 97 12.19 -8.67 -2.68
CA THR A 97 12.89 -7.39 -2.84
C THR A 97 14.39 -7.59 -2.96
N LEU A 98 15.02 -8.33 -2.02
CA LEU A 98 16.47 -8.58 -2.02
C LEU A 98 16.91 -9.35 -3.26
N LYS A 99 16.18 -10.41 -3.62
CA LYS A 99 16.46 -11.24 -4.80
C LYS A 99 16.37 -10.45 -6.09
N LEU A 100 15.26 -9.70 -6.27
CA LEU A 100 15.01 -8.95 -7.49
C LEU A 100 15.98 -7.77 -7.66
N ALA A 101 16.30 -7.06 -6.58
CA ALA A 101 17.24 -5.97 -6.61
C ALA A 101 18.65 -6.46 -6.99
N SER A 102 19.10 -7.60 -6.46
CA SER A 102 20.38 -8.21 -6.85
C SER A 102 20.41 -8.56 -8.34
N ARG A 103 19.37 -9.25 -8.82
CA ARG A 103 19.28 -9.66 -10.23
C ARG A 103 19.24 -8.45 -11.17
N LEU A 104 18.37 -7.46 -10.87
CA LEU A 104 18.26 -6.27 -11.71
C LEU A 104 19.56 -5.47 -11.73
N LYS A 105 20.28 -5.39 -10.60
CA LYS A 105 21.60 -4.77 -10.52
C LYS A 105 22.62 -5.47 -11.42
N ASP A 106 22.66 -6.80 -11.41
CA ASP A 106 23.58 -7.58 -12.24
C ASP A 106 23.31 -7.40 -13.74
N GLU A 107 22.04 -7.34 -14.13
CA GLU A 107 21.60 -7.23 -15.51
C GLU A 107 21.72 -5.79 -16.06
N THR A 108 21.40 -4.78 -15.22
CA THR A 108 21.29 -3.39 -15.69
C THR A 108 22.21 -2.40 -15.01
N GLY A 109 22.77 -2.73 -13.84
CA GLY A 109 23.47 -1.79 -12.96
C GLY A 109 22.54 -0.95 -12.09
N ALA A 110 21.25 -1.28 -12.00
CA ALA A 110 20.26 -0.54 -11.24
C ALA A 110 20.62 -0.40 -9.76
N ARG A 111 20.24 0.74 -9.19
CA ARG A 111 20.16 0.95 -7.75
C ARG A 111 18.69 0.81 -7.33
N TRP A 112 18.41 0.28 -6.15
CA TRP A 112 17.06 0.00 -5.68
C TRP A 112 16.82 0.59 -4.28
N LEU A 113 15.67 1.22 -4.10
CA LEU A 113 15.08 1.53 -2.80
C LEU A 113 13.71 0.83 -2.72
N ASP A 114 13.48 0.08 -1.65
CA ASP A 114 12.14 -0.35 -1.28
C ASP A 114 11.49 0.74 -0.44
N ALA A 115 10.39 1.27 -0.93
CA ALA A 115 9.75 2.45 -0.36
C ALA A 115 8.22 2.29 -0.26
N PRO A 116 7.73 1.20 0.34
CA PRO A 116 6.29 0.97 0.46
C PRO A 116 5.59 2.12 1.18
N ILE A 117 4.33 2.33 0.79
CA ILE A 117 3.53 3.49 1.17
C ILE A 117 2.33 3.12 2.03
N SER A 118 1.87 4.07 2.84
CA SER A 118 0.64 3.99 3.62
C SER A 118 -0.10 5.32 3.62
N GLY A 119 -1.46 5.28 3.64
CA GLY A 119 -2.31 6.46 3.70
C GLY A 119 -3.58 6.38 2.83
N GLY A 120 -3.52 5.66 1.71
CA GLY A 120 -4.63 5.54 0.76
C GLY A 120 -4.62 6.59 -0.35
N PRO A 121 -5.62 6.55 -1.26
CA PRO A 121 -5.62 7.33 -2.51
C PRO A 121 -5.64 8.85 -2.29
N LYS A 122 -6.44 9.34 -1.33
CA LYS A 122 -6.52 10.78 -1.05
C LYS A 122 -5.17 11.34 -0.54
N PRO A 123 -4.52 10.78 0.50
CA PRO A 123 -3.16 11.18 0.87
C PRO A 123 -2.14 11.06 -0.27
N ALA A 124 -2.27 10.08 -1.16
CA ALA A 124 -1.41 9.97 -2.34
C ALA A 124 -1.56 11.19 -3.27
N ARG A 125 -2.79 11.64 -3.50
CA ARG A 125 -3.09 12.83 -4.30
C ARG A 125 -2.64 14.13 -3.62
N ASP A 126 -2.75 14.20 -2.30
CA ASP A 126 -2.43 15.40 -1.51
C ASP A 126 -0.93 15.49 -1.15
N GLY A 127 -0.15 14.40 -1.34
CA GLY A 127 1.27 14.33 -0.98
C GLY A 127 1.50 14.11 0.51
N GLU A 128 0.59 13.42 1.17
CA GLU A 128 0.54 13.19 2.61
C GLU A 128 0.81 11.72 3.00
N LEU A 129 1.39 10.92 2.08
CA LEU A 129 1.70 9.53 2.37
C LEU A 129 2.74 9.39 3.47
N THR A 130 2.69 8.26 4.16
CA THR A 130 3.81 7.72 4.91
C THR A 130 4.60 6.79 3.98
N VAL A 131 5.90 7.05 3.84
CA VAL A 131 6.83 6.30 2.98
C VAL A 131 7.92 5.71 3.86
N MET A 132 8.03 4.39 3.87
CA MET A 132 8.99 3.63 4.68
C MET A 132 10.12 3.15 3.77
N VAL A 133 11.30 3.78 3.84
CA VAL A 133 12.35 3.56 2.84
C VAL A 133 13.45 2.65 3.36
N GLY A 134 13.73 1.56 2.64
CA GLY A 134 14.91 0.71 2.83
C GLY A 134 15.87 0.85 1.66
N GLY A 135 17.17 0.74 1.93
CA GLY A 135 18.24 0.77 0.94
C GLY A 135 19.42 1.65 1.35
N ASP A 136 20.37 1.84 0.43
CA ASP A 136 21.57 2.63 0.68
C ASP A 136 21.24 4.06 1.08
N SER A 137 21.86 4.56 2.15
CA SER A 137 21.56 5.87 2.72
C SER A 137 21.92 7.05 1.81
N ALA A 138 22.94 6.91 0.95
CA ALA A 138 23.29 7.95 -0.01
C ALA A 138 22.28 7.99 -1.17
N VAL A 139 21.82 6.81 -1.61
CA VAL A 139 20.76 6.69 -2.62
C VAL A 139 19.42 7.23 -2.06
N PHE A 140 19.12 6.98 -0.79
CA PHE A 140 17.96 7.57 -0.13
C PHE A 140 18.01 9.11 -0.15
N LYS A 141 19.15 9.72 0.21
CA LYS A 141 19.31 11.18 0.19
C LYS A 141 19.12 11.79 -1.21
N GLU A 142 19.51 11.06 -2.25
CA GLU A 142 19.27 11.46 -3.65
C GLU A 142 17.77 11.43 -4.00
N ALA A 143 17.05 10.41 -3.52
CA ALA A 143 15.63 10.19 -3.79
C ALA A 143 14.68 11.01 -2.90
N GLU A 144 15.14 11.41 -1.71
CA GLU A 144 14.31 12.07 -0.68
C GLU A 144 13.53 13.29 -1.20
N PRO A 145 14.12 14.20 -1.99
CA PRO A 145 13.38 15.36 -2.52
C PRO A 145 12.18 14.96 -3.39
N LEU A 146 12.27 13.88 -4.14
CA LEU A 146 11.16 13.32 -4.93
C LEU A 146 10.13 12.66 -4.02
N LEU A 147 10.56 11.80 -3.09
CA LEU A 147 9.67 11.10 -2.16
C LEU A 147 8.85 12.07 -1.30
N ARG A 148 9.43 13.21 -0.89
CA ARG A 148 8.72 14.27 -0.18
C ARG A 148 7.67 15.01 -1.01
N LYS A 149 7.58 14.80 -2.33
CA LYS A 149 6.46 15.32 -3.13
C LYS A 149 5.21 14.48 -2.99
N ILE A 150 5.35 13.21 -2.65
CA ILE A 150 4.26 12.25 -2.50
C ILE A 150 3.97 11.88 -1.04
N GLY A 151 4.91 12.15 -0.12
CA GLY A 151 4.80 11.78 1.29
C GLY A 151 5.13 12.92 2.25
N GLN A 152 4.31 13.06 3.30
CA GLN A 152 4.56 13.95 4.43
C GLN A 152 5.59 13.32 5.39
N ASN A 153 5.46 12.01 5.64
CA ASN A 153 6.37 11.26 6.49
C ASN A 153 7.22 10.35 5.61
N VAL A 154 8.47 10.72 5.37
CA VAL A 154 9.42 9.94 4.59
C VAL A 154 10.57 9.57 5.52
N THR A 155 10.72 8.28 5.82
CA THR A 155 11.67 7.81 6.82
C THR A 155 12.57 6.71 6.25
N HIS A 156 13.88 6.88 6.37
CA HIS A 156 14.86 5.84 6.07
C HIS A 156 14.91 4.84 7.23
N MET A 157 14.52 3.60 6.97
CA MET A 157 14.37 2.56 7.98
C MET A 157 15.61 1.66 8.14
N GLY A 158 16.58 1.78 7.26
CA GLY A 158 17.80 0.97 7.23
C GLY A 158 18.10 0.39 5.87
N ASP A 159 18.76 -0.77 5.83
CA ASP A 159 19.20 -1.45 4.61
C ASP A 159 18.03 -1.86 3.70
N LEU A 160 18.35 -2.32 2.50
CA LEU A 160 17.37 -2.83 1.53
C LEU A 160 16.50 -3.94 2.16
N GLY A 161 15.19 -3.86 1.95
CA GLY A 161 14.17 -4.72 2.55
C GLY A 161 13.62 -4.20 3.89
N PHE A 162 14.24 -3.20 4.54
CA PHE A 162 13.75 -2.66 5.82
C PHE A 162 12.49 -1.81 5.65
N GLY A 163 12.28 -1.20 4.51
CA GLY A 163 11.03 -0.56 4.16
C GLY A 163 9.89 -1.59 4.14
N GLN A 164 10.08 -2.73 3.47
CA GLN A 164 9.09 -3.81 3.41
C GLN A 164 8.83 -4.44 4.79
N LYS A 165 9.87 -4.71 5.58
CA LYS A 165 9.71 -5.18 6.97
C LYS A 165 8.87 -4.19 7.79
N THR A 166 9.15 -2.90 7.66
CA THR A 166 8.37 -1.86 8.34
C THR A 166 6.92 -1.81 7.83
N LYS A 167 6.72 -2.01 6.53
CA LYS A 167 5.37 -2.09 5.95
C LYS A 167 4.58 -3.28 6.49
N ILE A 168 5.20 -4.44 6.68
CA ILE A 168 4.55 -5.61 7.30
C ILE A 168 4.08 -5.27 8.71
N ILE A 169 4.91 -4.63 9.53
CA ILE A 169 4.55 -4.16 10.87
C ILE A 169 3.40 -3.14 10.81
N ASN A 170 3.46 -2.18 9.87
CA ASN A 170 2.35 -1.25 9.65
C ASN A 170 1.05 -1.97 9.30
N GLN A 171 1.09 -2.99 8.45
CA GLN A 171 -0.11 -3.76 8.06
C GLN A 171 -0.65 -4.62 9.21
N ALA A 172 0.22 -5.13 10.08
CA ALA A 172 -0.17 -5.77 11.33
C ALA A 172 -1.01 -4.82 12.19
N ILE A 173 -0.51 -3.62 12.43
CA ILE A 173 -1.23 -2.59 13.21
C ILE A 173 -2.55 -2.23 12.54
N VAL A 174 -2.56 -1.97 11.23
CA VAL A 174 -3.77 -1.60 10.48
C VAL A 174 -4.81 -2.71 10.53
N GLY A 175 -4.43 -3.96 10.23
CA GLY A 175 -5.36 -5.10 10.18
C GLY A 175 -5.98 -5.41 11.54
N ALA A 176 -5.16 -5.41 12.61
CA ALA A 176 -5.68 -5.60 13.98
C ALA A 176 -6.67 -4.49 14.37
N ASN A 177 -6.35 -3.24 13.99
CA ASN A 177 -7.25 -2.13 14.29
C ASN A 177 -8.54 -2.16 13.46
N TYR A 178 -8.55 -2.71 12.25
CA TYR A 178 -9.80 -2.89 11.51
C TYR A 178 -10.76 -3.80 12.27
N ILE A 179 -10.25 -4.92 12.79
CA ILE A 179 -11.06 -5.84 13.61
C ILE A 179 -11.48 -5.16 14.91
N LEU A 180 -10.57 -4.49 15.62
CA LEU A 180 -10.89 -3.74 16.83
C LEU A 180 -12.00 -2.70 16.61
N MET A 181 -11.92 -1.91 15.52
CA MET A 181 -12.95 -0.91 15.20
C MET A 181 -14.29 -1.55 14.89
N ALA A 182 -14.31 -2.68 14.21
CA ALA A 182 -15.53 -3.44 13.91
C ALA A 182 -16.21 -3.96 15.21
N GLU A 183 -15.42 -4.49 16.15
CA GLU A 183 -15.90 -4.96 17.46
C GLU A 183 -16.41 -3.78 18.32
N MET A 184 -15.71 -2.65 18.31
CA MET A 184 -16.14 -1.46 19.05
C MET A 184 -17.41 -0.87 18.48
N LEU A 185 -17.60 -0.88 17.17
CA LEU A 185 -18.86 -0.47 16.52
C LEU A 185 -20.03 -1.36 16.96
N ALA A 186 -19.84 -2.68 16.93
CA ALA A 186 -20.85 -3.63 17.42
C ALA A 186 -21.15 -3.41 18.90
N THR A 187 -20.13 -3.15 19.72
CA THR A 187 -20.27 -2.87 21.15
C THR A 187 -21.08 -1.59 21.41
N CYS A 188 -20.81 -0.49 20.67
CA CYS A 188 -21.60 0.75 20.77
C CYS A 188 -23.07 0.49 20.45
N ARG A 189 -23.34 -0.20 19.35
CA ARG A 189 -24.72 -0.54 18.95
C ARG A 189 -25.43 -1.39 20.01
N ALA A 190 -24.77 -2.41 20.52
CA ALA A 190 -25.34 -3.29 21.57
C ALA A 190 -25.58 -2.56 22.90
N ALA A 191 -24.73 -1.59 23.25
CA ALA A 191 -24.86 -0.77 24.46
C ALA A 191 -25.87 0.39 24.32
N GLY A 192 -26.46 0.59 23.13
CA GLY A 192 -27.36 1.72 22.85
C GLY A 192 -26.65 3.06 22.79
N ILE A 193 -25.34 3.06 22.58
CA ILE A 193 -24.54 4.28 22.36
C ILE A 193 -24.61 4.63 20.88
N ASP A 194 -24.87 5.90 20.56
CA ASP A 194 -24.77 6.40 19.20
C ASP A 194 -23.35 6.25 18.67
N PRO A 195 -23.11 5.37 17.66
CA PRO A 195 -21.78 5.12 17.17
C PRO A 195 -21.05 6.35 16.63
N ASP A 196 -21.79 7.32 16.09
CA ASP A 196 -21.19 8.52 15.48
C ASP A 196 -20.62 9.49 16.52
N LEU A 197 -21.01 9.35 17.77
CA LEU A 197 -20.45 10.15 18.88
C LEU A 197 -19.09 9.62 19.37
N LEU A 198 -18.76 8.34 19.13
CA LEU A 198 -17.53 7.76 19.66
C LEU A 198 -16.27 8.46 19.15
N PRO A 199 -16.06 8.63 17.82
CA PRO A 199 -14.88 9.33 17.31
C PRO A 199 -14.82 10.80 17.74
N VAL A 200 -15.97 11.45 17.93
CA VAL A 200 -16.05 12.85 18.41
C VAL A 200 -15.59 12.94 19.86
N CYS A 201 -16.12 12.07 20.70
CA CYS A 201 -15.81 12.03 22.14
C CYS A 201 -14.34 11.73 22.43
N LEU A 202 -13.74 10.81 21.66
CA LEU A 202 -12.37 10.35 21.89
C LEU A 202 -11.30 11.20 21.22
N LYS A 203 -11.69 12.18 20.40
CA LYS A 203 -10.76 13.01 19.62
C LYS A 203 -9.72 13.71 20.50
N GLY A 204 -8.44 13.49 20.18
CA GLY A 204 -7.30 14.04 20.90
C GLY A 204 -6.97 13.31 22.22
N GLY A 205 -7.74 12.30 22.61
CA GLY A 205 -7.47 11.43 23.74
C GLY A 205 -6.54 10.26 23.40
N LEU A 206 -6.20 9.44 24.42
CA LEU A 206 -5.29 8.29 24.25
C LEU A 206 -5.83 7.21 23.29
N ALA A 207 -7.15 7.08 23.18
CA ALA A 207 -7.80 6.13 22.28
C ALA A 207 -8.02 6.70 20.86
N ASP A 208 -7.71 7.98 20.64
CA ASP A 208 -7.83 8.58 19.31
C ASP A 208 -6.76 8.04 18.35
N SER A 209 -7.15 7.88 17.10
CA SER A 209 -6.25 7.48 16.03
C SER A 209 -6.84 7.82 14.67
N ALA A 210 -5.97 7.91 13.64
CA ALA A 210 -6.44 8.06 12.26
C ALA A 210 -7.38 6.91 11.84
N ILE A 211 -7.19 5.72 12.38
CA ILE A 211 -8.06 4.58 12.10
C ILE A 211 -9.43 4.77 12.75
N LEU A 212 -9.50 5.20 14.00
CA LEU A 212 -10.76 5.55 14.66
C LEU A 212 -11.50 6.65 13.88
N GLN A 213 -10.82 7.74 13.56
CA GLN A 213 -11.45 8.89 12.88
C GLN A 213 -11.90 8.60 11.45
N ARG A 214 -11.25 7.67 10.74
CA ARG A 214 -11.52 7.41 9.32
C ARG A 214 -12.20 6.08 9.08
N ILE A 215 -11.66 5.00 9.62
CA ILE A 215 -12.13 3.63 9.32
C ILE A 215 -13.36 3.27 10.15
N TYR A 216 -13.36 3.59 11.46
CA TYR A 216 -14.54 3.40 12.28
C TYR A 216 -15.72 4.22 11.76
N THR A 217 -15.51 5.50 11.40
CA THR A 217 -16.56 6.35 10.81
C THR A 217 -17.08 5.79 9.50
N GLN A 218 -16.17 5.26 8.65
CA GLN A 218 -16.57 4.58 7.41
C GLN A 218 -17.42 3.34 7.69
N MET A 219 -17.04 2.55 8.70
CA MET A 219 -17.81 1.36 9.14
C MET A 219 -19.17 1.74 9.70
N SER A 220 -19.24 2.81 10.52
CA SER A 220 -20.51 3.30 11.08
C SER A 220 -21.49 3.76 10.01
N ALA A 221 -21.00 4.47 9.01
CA ALA A 221 -21.76 4.96 7.88
C ALA A 221 -22.04 3.92 6.80
N GLU A 222 -21.44 2.73 6.90
CA GLU A 222 -21.47 1.67 5.86
C GLU A 222 -21.06 2.17 4.46
N ASP A 223 -20.12 3.13 4.42
CA ASP A 223 -19.64 3.81 3.21
C ASP A 223 -18.53 2.96 2.55
N PHE A 224 -18.94 1.91 1.84
CA PHE A 224 -18.05 0.91 1.24
C PHE A 224 -18.00 0.97 -0.30
N ASP A 225 -18.74 1.86 -0.95
CA ASP A 225 -18.77 2.00 -2.41
C ASP A 225 -18.53 3.46 -2.84
N PRO A 226 -17.54 3.72 -3.71
CA PRO A 226 -16.57 2.75 -4.25
C PRO A 226 -15.52 2.31 -3.21
N PRO A 227 -14.98 1.08 -3.34
CA PRO A 227 -13.98 0.59 -2.41
C PRO A 227 -12.73 1.48 -2.36
N ARG A 228 -12.29 1.84 -1.14
CA ARG A 228 -11.04 2.60 -0.89
C ARG A 228 -9.84 1.69 -0.78
N SER A 229 -10.06 0.44 -0.40
CA SER A 229 -9.15 -0.71 -0.47
C SER A 229 -10.00 -1.97 -0.61
N TYR A 230 -9.43 -3.04 -1.17
CA TYR A 230 -10.16 -4.30 -1.27
C TYR A 230 -9.79 -5.25 -0.12
N VAL A 231 -10.76 -6.05 0.35
CA VAL A 231 -10.55 -7.11 1.33
C VAL A 231 -9.38 -8.01 0.91
N ARG A 232 -9.30 -8.41 -0.37
CA ARG A 232 -8.20 -9.24 -0.88
C ARG A 232 -6.81 -8.63 -0.66
N GLN A 233 -6.69 -7.28 -0.71
CA GLN A 233 -5.41 -6.59 -0.51
C GLN A 233 -5.00 -6.65 0.95
N VAL A 234 -5.91 -6.33 1.87
CA VAL A 234 -5.65 -6.42 3.31
C VAL A 234 -5.38 -7.87 3.71
N ASN A 235 -6.13 -8.82 3.17
CA ASN A 235 -5.96 -10.26 3.41
C ASN A 235 -4.58 -10.76 2.96
N LYS A 236 -4.12 -10.33 1.78
CA LYS A 236 -2.76 -10.61 1.29
C LYS A 236 -1.70 -10.07 2.25
N ASP A 237 -1.86 -8.82 2.68
CA ASP A 237 -0.90 -8.17 3.57
C ASP A 237 -0.84 -8.87 4.94
N LEU A 238 -2.00 -9.31 5.48
CA LEU A 238 -2.06 -10.07 6.73
C LEU A 238 -1.43 -11.47 6.62
N LYS A 239 -1.50 -12.13 5.44
CA LYS A 239 -0.73 -13.35 5.18
C LYS A 239 0.77 -13.10 5.26
N SER A 240 1.25 -11.97 4.72
CA SER A 240 2.65 -11.57 4.84
C SER A 240 3.06 -11.31 6.30
N VAL A 241 2.15 -10.77 7.13
CA VAL A 241 2.38 -10.61 8.58
C VAL A 241 2.58 -11.96 9.25
N THR A 242 1.71 -12.95 8.96
CA THR A 242 1.84 -14.31 9.52
C THR A 242 3.22 -14.91 9.20
N HIS A 243 3.61 -14.94 7.93
CA HIS A 243 4.91 -15.48 7.53
C HIS A 243 6.07 -14.77 8.21
N PHE A 244 6.06 -13.44 8.25
CA PHE A 244 7.11 -12.67 8.87
C PHE A 244 7.24 -12.91 10.39
N VAL A 245 6.12 -13.06 11.09
CA VAL A 245 6.09 -13.35 12.52
C VAL A 245 6.60 -14.76 12.81
N ASP A 246 6.19 -15.73 11.99
CA ASP A 246 6.64 -17.13 12.07
C ASP A 246 8.14 -17.24 11.86
N ASP A 247 8.70 -16.55 10.86
CA ASP A 247 10.14 -16.53 10.57
C ASP A 247 10.97 -15.91 11.70
N LEU A 248 10.37 -14.98 12.47
CA LEU A 248 10.99 -14.40 13.66
C LEU A 248 10.84 -15.27 14.92
N GLY A 249 10.07 -16.37 14.85
CA GLY A 249 9.77 -17.24 15.99
C GLY A 249 8.95 -16.55 17.09
N LEU A 250 8.11 -15.58 16.75
CA LEU A 250 7.29 -14.84 17.71
C LEU A 250 5.89 -15.46 17.83
N ASP A 251 5.37 -15.47 19.05
CA ASP A 251 3.97 -15.80 19.36
C ASP A 251 3.22 -14.50 19.68
N LEU A 252 2.26 -14.10 18.81
CA LEU A 252 1.51 -12.86 18.92
C LEU A 252 0.00 -13.12 18.94
N PRO A 253 -0.58 -13.57 20.07
CA PRO A 253 -1.97 -14.05 20.16
C PRO A 253 -3.03 -13.04 19.68
N LEU A 254 -2.84 -11.74 19.96
CA LEU A 254 -3.75 -10.70 19.50
C LEU A 254 -3.78 -10.62 17.97
N MET A 255 -2.59 -10.69 17.34
CA MET A 255 -2.47 -10.67 15.89
C MET A 255 -3.11 -11.89 15.25
N ASP A 256 -2.88 -13.07 15.81
CA ASP A 256 -3.47 -14.32 15.30
C ASP A 256 -4.99 -14.28 15.31
N VAL A 257 -5.60 -13.76 16.36
CA VAL A 257 -7.06 -13.61 16.42
C VAL A 257 -7.54 -12.65 15.35
N ALA A 258 -6.94 -11.48 15.24
CA ALA A 258 -7.32 -10.46 14.24
C ALA A 258 -7.17 -10.98 12.80
N ILE A 259 -6.07 -11.65 12.50
CA ILE A 259 -5.79 -12.24 11.19
C ILE A 259 -6.83 -13.30 10.84
N ARG A 260 -7.14 -14.23 11.77
CA ARG A 260 -8.15 -15.26 11.53
C ARG A 260 -9.54 -14.68 11.27
N GLN A 261 -9.95 -13.62 11.97
CA GLN A 261 -11.24 -12.97 11.73
C GLN A 261 -11.28 -12.35 10.33
N TYR A 262 -10.20 -11.71 9.90
CA TYR A 262 -10.12 -11.10 8.59
C TYR A 262 -10.14 -12.15 7.46
N HIS A 263 -9.36 -13.24 7.62
CA HIS A 263 -9.39 -14.38 6.70
C HIS A 263 -10.78 -14.98 6.58
N ARG A 264 -11.48 -15.20 7.73
CA ARG A 264 -12.85 -15.72 7.74
C ARG A 264 -13.80 -14.84 6.90
N TYR A 265 -13.63 -13.52 6.95
CA TYR A 265 -14.44 -12.61 6.16
C TYR A 265 -14.11 -12.70 4.66
N ALA A 266 -12.84 -12.74 4.31
CA ALA A 266 -12.39 -12.91 2.94
C ALA A 266 -12.87 -14.24 2.32
N ASP A 267 -12.68 -15.34 3.05
CA ASP A 267 -13.04 -16.70 2.60
C ASP A 267 -14.56 -16.91 2.43
N ALA A 268 -15.37 -16.04 3.03
CA ALA A 268 -16.82 -16.01 2.82
C ALA A 268 -17.24 -15.36 1.47
N GLY A 269 -16.31 -15.05 0.58
CA GLY A 269 -16.57 -14.52 -0.76
C GLY A 269 -16.56 -12.99 -0.85
N ASN A 270 -16.07 -12.28 0.18
CA ASN A 270 -16.08 -10.83 0.26
C ASN A 270 -14.79 -10.17 -0.28
N GLU A 271 -13.97 -10.89 -1.03
CA GLU A 271 -12.64 -10.43 -1.47
C GLU A 271 -12.64 -9.12 -2.26
N MET A 272 -13.72 -8.84 -2.98
CA MET A 272 -13.87 -7.62 -3.81
C MET A 272 -14.60 -6.48 -3.10
N GLU A 273 -15.03 -6.69 -1.85
CA GLU A 273 -15.61 -5.67 -1.01
C GLU A 273 -14.53 -4.70 -0.49
N ASP A 274 -14.97 -3.54 0.03
CA ASP A 274 -14.06 -2.61 0.74
C ASP A 274 -13.47 -3.26 2.00
N GLY A 275 -12.21 -2.97 2.29
CA GLY A 275 -11.52 -3.52 3.46
C GLY A 275 -12.22 -3.25 4.80
N ALA A 276 -12.90 -2.10 4.92
CA ALA A 276 -13.64 -1.76 6.13
C ALA A 276 -14.97 -2.53 6.26
N SER A 277 -15.47 -3.15 5.19
CA SER A 277 -16.71 -3.95 5.23
C SER A 277 -16.60 -5.18 6.14
N VAL A 278 -15.39 -5.52 6.62
CA VAL A 278 -15.17 -6.56 7.65
C VAL A 278 -16.01 -6.36 8.92
N SER A 279 -16.47 -5.14 9.18
CA SER A 279 -17.42 -4.83 10.26
C SER A 279 -18.73 -5.62 10.17
N ARG A 280 -19.10 -6.09 8.97
CA ARG A 280 -20.29 -6.94 8.76
C ARG A 280 -20.21 -8.30 9.48
N LEU A 281 -18.99 -8.76 9.86
CA LEU A 281 -18.83 -9.95 10.71
C LEU A 281 -19.54 -9.85 12.05
N TYR A 282 -19.73 -8.64 12.57
CA TYR A 282 -20.25 -8.36 13.91
C TYR A 282 -21.64 -7.70 13.87
N GLN A 283 -22.25 -7.62 12.69
CA GLN A 283 -23.65 -7.22 12.58
C GLN A 283 -24.52 -8.38 13.07
N THR A 284 -25.22 -8.17 14.17
CA THR A 284 -26.23 -9.13 14.63
C THR A 284 -27.41 -9.12 13.67
N THR A 285 -27.75 -10.29 13.12
CA THR A 285 -28.92 -10.48 12.24
C THR A 285 -30.25 -10.23 12.94
N ASP A 286 -30.25 -10.03 14.28
CA ASP A 286 -31.42 -9.80 15.11
C ASP A 286 -31.08 -8.78 16.21
N ALA A 287 -31.17 -7.49 15.92
CA ALA A 287 -31.47 -6.52 16.97
C ALA A 287 -33.00 -6.48 17.12
N PRO A 288 -33.56 -6.81 18.30
CA PRO A 288 -34.99 -6.59 18.53
C PRO A 288 -35.26 -5.09 18.39
N LYS A 289 -36.34 -4.77 17.62
CA LYS A 289 -36.87 -3.43 17.43
C LYS A 289 -37.37 -2.84 18.73
#